data_6ae853f1881c50ad5bd25f595f7b16fb
#
_entry.id   6ae853f1881c50ad5bd25f595f7b16fb
#
_cell.length_a   1.000
_cell.length_b   1.000
_cell.length_c   1.000
_cell.angle_alpha   90.00
_cell.angle_beta   90.00
_cell.angle_gamma   90.00
#
_symmetry.space_group_name_H-M   'P 1'
#
loop_
_entity.id
_entity.type
_entity.pdbx_description
1 polymer ?
#
loop_
_entity_poly.entity_id
_entity_poly.type
_entity_poly.pdbx_seq_one_letter_code
_entity_poly.pdbx_strand_id
1 'polypeptide(L)'
;VKSLQRSNLILAGNPERVLCRMFIPGEEELIQGQSRIPQVIQRCLDMDESEVTSTLKAIFQRFTPRHRNIREQFHSHFHAVTHLVDGEISEERQILIGAYLSQEYAIEGAAYFNPSIVPMVGKFSPDGPLHFVLSVRAVGEGHISTIVFRTGIITHDGIHIDPASPYATTRAHRFTVLRNRMVRQEAIEAGVSSADLELVLGLLPDKFTIEDLTAALTQLDVSGMRNAPSDDLVSIMGRIALSNYEVDFPEETEISERVLWPTAPVERRGMEDARFTLICDDDDCVRYRATYTGFDGTQVICRALETDDFRTFSSISLTGPGVRNKGLAFFPRRVDGTFTALSRCDRESNFISRSEDGYHWNDVHPLHDHKQPWELVHSGNCGSPLETDAGWLVLTHGAGPVRQYAIGAMLLDLNDPTRVIGRLRDPFLEPIEGERDG
;
A
#
# COMPACT_ATOMS: atom_id res chain seq x y z
N VAL A 1 -17.51 16.47 29.23
CA VAL A 1 -16.68 16.35 28.03
C VAL A 1 -17.49 16.88 26.88
N LYS A 2 -17.04 17.95 26.21
CA LYS A 2 -17.71 18.46 25.01
C LYS A 2 -17.63 17.38 23.95
N SER A 3 -18.77 16.98 23.51
CA SER A 3 -19.02 15.90 22.59
C SER A 3 -18.35 16.12 21.25
N LEU A 4 -17.89 15.03 20.68
CA LEU A 4 -17.58 14.89 19.27
C LEU A 4 -18.73 15.45 18.43
N GLN A 5 -18.42 16.26 17.43
CA GLN A 5 -19.41 16.72 16.47
C GLN A 5 -19.31 15.86 15.20
N ARG A 6 -20.43 15.26 14.81
CA ARG A 6 -20.55 14.64 13.49
C ARG A 6 -20.85 15.72 12.46
N SER A 7 -20.06 15.79 11.42
CA SER A 7 -20.35 16.67 10.28
C SER A 7 -21.28 15.95 9.28
N ASN A 8 -21.88 16.71 8.37
CA ASN A 8 -22.62 16.15 7.24
C ASN A 8 -21.72 15.75 6.07
N LEU A 9 -20.40 15.81 6.26
CA LEU A 9 -19.41 15.43 5.25
C LEU A 9 -19.39 13.91 5.13
N ILE A 10 -19.73 13.40 3.95
CA ILE A 10 -19.68 11.97 3.61
C ILE A 10 -18.59 11.79 2.56
N LEU A 11 -17.61 10.96 2.85
CA LEU A 11 -16.59 10.54 1.91
C LEU A 11 -16.98 9.15 1.39
N ALA A 12 -17.50 9.11 0.17
CA ALA A 12 -17.90 7.87 -0.50
C ALA A 12 -16.97 7.53 -1.67
N GLY A 13 -16.84 6.23 -1.96
CA GLY A 13 -16.17 5.77 -3.16
C GLY A 13 -16.96 6.12 -4.43
N ASN A 14 -16.26 6.33 -5.53
CA ASN A 14 -16.84 6.59 -6.83
C ASN A 14 -16.58 5.41 -7.79
N PRO A 15 -17.59 4.59 -8.13
CA PRO A 15 -17.43 3.44 -9.00
C PRO A 15 -17.10 3.82 -10.45
N GLU A 16 -17.27 5.09 -10.85
CA GLU A 16 -16.91 5.58 -12.18
C GLU A 16 -15.40 5.87 -12.32
N ARG A 17 -14.65 5.91 -11.20
CA ARG A 17 -13.20 6.00 -11.21
C ARG A 17 -12.60 4.64 -11.50
N VAL A 18 -12.05 4.50 -12.70
CA VAL A 18 -11.60 3.22 -13.24
C VAL A 18 -10.15 3.28 -13.69
N LEU A 19 -9.47 2.16 -13.56
CA LEU A 19 -8.18 1.89 -14.20
C LEU A 19 -8.41 1.07 -15.47
N CYS A 20 -7.68 1.41 -16.54
CA CYS A 20 -7.57 0.54 -17.70
C CYS A 20 -6.47 -0.50 -17.42
N ARG A 21 -6.85 -1.75 -17.30
CA ARG A 21 -5.94 -2.85 -16.96
C ARG A 21 -5.89 -3.88 -18.07
N MET A 22 -4.75 -4.55 -18.18
CA MET A 22 -4.66 -5.70 -19.08
C MET A 22 -5.65 -6.80 -18.63
N PHE A 23 -6.38 -7.34 -19.59
CA PHE A 23 -7.28 -8.44 -19.43
C PHE A 23 -6.80 -9.63 -20.27
N ILE A 24 -6.69 -10.78 -19.63
CA ILE A 24 -6.29 -12.04 -20.28
C ILE A 24 -7.52 -12.93 -20.41
N PRO A 25 -8.12 -13.03 -21.61
CA PRO A 25 -9.29 -13.90 -21.80
C PRO A 25 -8.96 -15.35 -21.50
N GLY A 26 -9.71 -15.98 -20.58
CA GLY A 26 -9.48 -17.37 -20.18
C GLY A 26 -8.35 -17.54 -19.16
N GLU A 27 -7.99 -16.51 -18.40
CA GLU A 27 -7.04 -16.64 -17.28
C GLU A 27 -7.47 -17.72 -16.28
N GLU A 28 -8.78 -17.89 -16.09
CA GLU A 28 -9.37 -18.97 -15.29
C GLU A 28 -9.10 -20.37 -15.88
N GLU A 29 -8.91 -20.47 -17.19
CA GLU A 29 -8.62 -21.70 -17.93
C GLU A 29 -7.10 -21.97 -18.07
N LEU A 30 -6.23 -21.00 -17.68
CA LEU A 30 -4.76 -21.21 -17.65
C LEU A 30 -4.36 -22.36 -16.73
N ILE A 31 -5.20 -22.71 -15.77
CA ILE A 31 -5.09 -23.96 -14.98
C ILE A 31 -5.16 -25.20 -15.88
N GLN A 32 -5.75 -25.08 -17.08
CA GLN A 32 -5.84 -26.14 -18.11
C GLN A 32 -4.92 -25.87 -19.32
N GLY A 33 -4.12 -24.82 -19.33
CA GLY A 33 -3.08 -24.59 -20.33
C GLY A 33 -3.50 -23.93 -21.64
N GLN A 34 -4.70 -23.31 -21.74
CA GLN A 34 -5.15 -22.67 -22.99
C GLN A 34 -5.62 -21.24 -22.78
N SER A 35 -4.74 -20.27 -23.13
CA SER A 35 -5.13 -18.86 -23.23
C SER A 35 -5.95 -18.64 -24.53
N ARG A 36 -7.00 -17.79 -24.46
CA ARG A 36 -7.77 -17.33 -25.63
C ARG A 36 -7.20 -16.10 -26.33
N ILE A 37 -6.07 -15.59 -25.88
CA ILE A 37 -5.41 -14.42 -26.49
C ILE A 37 -5.15 -14.62 -27.99
N PRO A 38 -4.58 -15.75 -28.47
CA PRO A 38 -4.33 -15.96 -29.90
C PRO A 38 -5.58 -15.84 -30.75
N GLN A 39 -6.74 -16.39 -30.28
CA GLN A 39 -8.01 -16.31 -30.99
C GLN A 39 -8.56 -14.89 -31.06
N VAL A 40 -8.38 -14.07 -29.99
CA VAL A 40 -8.77 -12.66 -29.99
C VAL A 40 -7.89 -11.87 -30.96
N ILE A 41 -6.58 -12.08 -30.93
CA ILE A 41 -5.63 -11.47 -31.86
C ILE A 41 -6.02 -11.81 -33.32
N GLN A 42 -6.24 -13.08 -33.63
CA GLN A 42 -6.60 -13.50 -34.98
C GLN A 42 -7.86 -12.83 -35.49
N ARG A 43 -8.91 -12.71 -34.66
CA ARG A 43 -10.14 -11.98 -35.05
C ARG A 43 -9.88 -10.52 -35.35
N CYS A 44 -8.97 -9.86 -34.60
CA CYS A 44 -8.57 -8.48 -34.89
C CYS A 44 -7.74 -8.38 -36.18
N LEU A 45 -6.96 -9.42 -36.50
CA LEU A 45 -6.17 -9.49 -37.76
C LEU A 45 -7.08 -9.73 -38.99
N ASP A 46 -8.17 -10.43 -38.82
CA ASP A 46 -9.13 -10.74 -39.90
C ASP A 46 -10.05 -9.55 -40.28
N MET A 47 -10.12 -8.50 -39.44
CA MET A 47 -10.91 -7.30 -39.75
C MET A 47 -10.29 -6.48 -40.89
N ASP A 48 -11.11 -5.86 -41.72
CA ASP A 48 -10.59 -4.89 -42.69
C ASP A 48 -10.20 -3.53 -42.02
N GLU A 49 -9.37 -2.72 -42.68
CA GLU A 49 -8.87 -1.46 -42.09
C GLU A 49 -10.01 -0.43 -41.86
N SER A 50 -11.10 -0.47 -42.60
CA SER A 50 -12.25 0.39 -42.36
C SER A 50 -13.03 -0.01 -41.13
N GLU A 51 -13.13 -1.31 -40.84
CA GLU A 51 -13.72 -1.84 -39.62
C GLU A 51 -12.84 -1.51 -38.42
N VAL A 52 -11.51 -1.66 -38.53
CA VAL A 52 -10.55 -1.27 -37.47
C VAL A 52 -10.73 0.20 -37.10
N THR A 53 -10.71 1.10 -38.09
CA THR A 53 -10.85 2.55 -37.86
C THR A 53 -12.19 2.90 -37.24
N SER A 54 -13.29 2.32 -37.71
CA SER A 54 -14.63 2.63 -37.20
C SER A 54 -14.81 2.10 -35.77
N THR A 55 -14.26 0.92 -35.47
CA THR A 55 -14.30 0.31 -34.14
C THR A 55 -13.49 1.13 -33.13
N LEU A 56 -12.27 1.52 -33.48
CA LEU A 56 -11.44 2.39 -32.63
C LEU A 56 -12.10 3.72 -32.34
N LYS A 57 -12.73 4.34 -33.36
CA LYS A 57 -13.47 5.58 -33.16
C LYS A 57 -14.57 5.43 -32.10
N ALA A 58 -15.35 4.36 -32.16
CA ALA A 58 -16.39 4.07 -31.18
C ALA A 58 -15.82 3.82 -29.76
N ILE A 59 -14.71 3.06 -29.68
CA ILE A 59 -13.99 2.81 -28.43
C ILE A 59 -13.51 4.13 -27.81
N PHE A 60 -12.82 4.97 -28.56
CA PHE A 60 -12.32 6.25 -28.02
C PHE A 60 -13.44 7.20 -27.61
N GLN A 61 -14.53 7.29 -28.37
CA GLN A 61 -15.69 8.10 -27.97
C GLN A 61 -16.27 7.65 -26.62
N ARG A 62 -16.28 6.35 -26.35
CA ARG A 62 -16.87 5.80 -25.12
C ARG A 62 -15.96 5.89 -23.92
N PHE A 63 -14.66 5.62 -24.07
CA PHE A 63 -13.75 5.36 -22.95
C PHE A 63 -12.80 6.54 -22.63
N THR A 64 -12.44 7.39 -23.61
CA THR A 64 -11.55 8.54 -23.38
C THR A 64 -12.02 9.48 -22.25
N PRO A 65 -13.32 9.73 -22.01
CA PRO A 65 -13.71 10.63 -20.93
C PRO A 65 -13.30 10.18 -19.52
N ARG A 66 -13.05 8.87 -19.33
CA ARG A 66 -12.65 8.31 -18.02
C ARG A 66 -11.16 8.00 -17.90
N HIS A 67 -10.40 8.14 -18.97
CA HIS A 67 -8.98 7.80 -19.00
C HIS A 67 -8.16 8.92 -19.62
N ARG A 68 -7.10 9.34 -18.97
CA ARG A 68 -6.23 10.41 -19.46
C ARG A 68 -5.48 10.00 -20.74
N ASN A 69 -4.91 8.82 -20.79
CA ASN A 69 -4.01 8.34 -21.85
C ASN A 69 -4.39 6.92 -22.32
N ILE A 70 -5.66 6.71 -22.67
CA ILE A 70 -6.17 5.35 -22.99
C ILE A 70 -5.48 4.75 -24.23
N ARG A 71 -5.10 5.58 -25.23
CA ARG A 71 -4.38 5.11 -26.43
C ARG A 71 -3.02 4.49 -26.08
N GLU A 72 -2.26 5.16 -25.20
CA GLU A 72 -0.96 4.65 -24.73
C GLU A 72 -1.12 3.35 -23.92
N GLN A 73 -2.19 3.24 -23.14
CA GLN A 73 -2.47 2.04 -22.37
C GLN A 73 -2.81 0.86 -23.29
N PHE A 74 -3.63 1.05 -24.30
CA PHE A 74 -3.90 0.02 -25.29
C PHE A 74 -2.64 -0.42 -26.04
N HIS A 75 -1.80 0.54 -26.42
CA HIS A 75 -0.52 0.23 -27.05
C HIS A 75 0.42 -0.56 -26.12
N SER A 76 0.48 -0.20 -24.85
CA SER A 76 1.23 -0.95 -23.84
C SER A 76 0.72 -2.40 -23.67
N HIS A 77 -0.61 -2.58 -23.65
CA HIS A 77 -1.20 -3.93 -23.56
C HIS A 77 -0.94 -4.77 -24.82
N PHE A 78 -0.92 -4.16 -26.00
CA PHE A 78 -0.47 -4.84 -27.21
C PHE A 78 1.00 -5.26 -27.11
N HIS A 79 1.89 -4.37 -26.63
CA HIS A 79 3.31 -4.70 -26.48
C HIS A 79 3.56 -5.95 -25.63
N ALA A 80 2.76 -6.18 -24.61
CA ALA A 80 2.86 -7.38 -23.77
C ALA A 80 2.61 -8.69 -24.52
N VAL A 81 1.91 -8.64 -25.67
CA VAL A 81 1.54 -9.79 -26.49
C VAL A 81 2.15 -9.76 -27.89
N THR A 82 3.04 -8.84 -28.21
CA THR A 82 3.68 -8.67 -29.52
C THR A 82 4.30 -9.98 -30.02
N HIS A 83 4.85 -10.80 -29.12
CA HIS A 83 5.46 -12.09 -29.44
C HIS A 83 4.46 -13.15 -29.99
N LEU A 84 3.15 -12.85 -29.93
CA LEU A 84 2.06 -13.72 -30.47
C LEU A 84 1.57 -13.24 -31.85
N VAL A 85 2.17 -12.18 -32.42
CA VAL A 85 1.78 -11.61 -33.70
C VAL A 85 2.92 -11.79 -34.70
N ASP A 86 2.63 -12.47 -35.81
CA ASP A 86 3.59 -12.64 -36.92
C ASP A 86 3.50 -11.48 -37.90
N GLY A 87 4.66 -10.92 -38.26
CA GLY A 87 4.77 -9.85 -39.27
C GLY A 87 4.47 -8.45 -38.73
N GLU A 88 4.52 -7.46 -39.63
CA GLU A 88 4.21 -6.06 -39.33
C GLU A 88 2.71 -5.79 -39.54
N ILE A 89 2.09 -5.11 -38.59
CA ILE A 89 0.70 -4.68 -38.65
C ILE A 89 0.58 -3.17 -38.42
N SER A 90 -0.51 -2.55 -38.88
CA SER A 90 -0.73 -1.12 -38.72
C SER A 90 -0.80 -0.72 -37.22
N GLU A 91 -0.41 0.50 -36.90
CA GLU A 91 -0.50 1.05 -35.53
C GLU A 91 -1.94 1.00 -35.01
N GLU A 92 -2.92 1.31 -35.84
CA GLU A 92 -4.35 1.25 -35.47
C GLU A 92 -4.74 -0.17 -35.07
N ARG A 93 -4.27 -1.17 -35.80
CA ARG A 93 -4.54 -2.58 -35.48
C ARG A 93 -3.85 -3.02 -34.18
N GLN A 94 -2.64 -2.55 -33.94
CA GLN A 94 -1.95 -2.77 -32.65
C GLN A 94 -2.78 -2.23 -31.46
N ILE A 95 -3.27 -0.99 -31.60
CA ILE A 95 -4.12 -0.34 -30.61
C ILE A 95 -5.43 -1.08 -30.41
N LEU A 96 -6.05 -1.58 -31.52
CA LEU A 96 -7.28 -2.35 -31.45
C LEU A 96 -7.09 -3.66 -30.69
N ILE A 97 -6.03 -4.40 -30.95
CA ILE A 97 -5.68 -5.61 -30.21
C ILE A 97 -5.51 -5.29 -28.72
N GLY A 98 -4.75 -4.23 -28.41
CA GLY A 98 -4.58 -3.79 -27.03
C GLY A 98 -5.90 -3.42 -26.36
N ALA A 99 -6.82 -2.78 -27.08
CA ALA A 99 -8.14 -2.44 -26.55
C ALA A 99 -8.97 -3.70 -26.20
N TYR A 100 -8.94 -4.74 -27.04
CA TYR A 100 -9.61 -6.01 -26.76
C TYR A 100 -8.95 -6.84 -25.64
N LEU A 101 -7.71 -6.51 -25.32
CA LEU A 101 -6.97 -7.08 -24.16
C LEU A 101 -6.96 -6.13 -22.96
N SER A 102 -7.93 -5.23 -22.89
CA SER A 102 -8.11 -4.27 -21.80
C SER A 102 -9.46 -4.44 -21.14
N GLN A 103 -9.50 -4.12 -19.85
CA GLN A 103 -10.74 -3.99 -19.08
C GLN A 103 -10.68 -2.75 -18.19
N GLU A 104 -11.84 -2.16 -17.92
CA GLU A 104 -11.97 -1.17 -16.86
C GLU A 104 -12.11 -1.89 -15.51
N TYR A 105 -11.42 -1.38 -14.51
CA TYR A 105 -11.47 -1.86 -13.13
C TYR A 105 -11.87 -0.72 -12.20
N ALA A 106 -13.06 -0.81 -11.58
CA ALA A 106 -13.56 0.18 -10.64
C ALA A 106 -12.82 0.05 -9.31
N ILE A 107 -11.95 1.02 -9.00
CA ILE A 107 -11.07 0.96 -7.81
C ILE A 107 -11.79 1.20 -6.49
N GLU A 108 -12.92 1.89 -6.51
CA GLU A 108 -13.71 2.32 -5.35
C GLU A 108 -15.12 1.72 -5.36
N GLY A 109 -15.34 0.66 -6.16
CA GLY A 109 -16.69 0.16 -6.43
C GLY A 109 -17.30 -0.68 -5.31
N ALA A 110 -16.51 -1.30 -4.43
CA ALA A 110 -16.99 -2.20 -3.40
C ALA A 110 -16.98 -1.58 -1.99
N ALA A 111 -15.91 -0.88 -1.60
CA ALA A 111 -15.81 -0.28 -0.28
C ALA A 111 -14.79 0.87 -0.25
N TYR A 112 -14.95 1.77 0.74
CA TYR A 112 -14.11 2.95 0.92
C TYR A 112 -13.99 3.26 2.40
N PHE A 113 -12.83 2.98 3.03
CA PHE A 113 -12.66 3.05 4.47
C PHE A 113 -11.21 3.21 4.94
N ASN A 114 -10.99 3.26 6.26
CA ASN A 114 -9.70 3.39 6.93
C ASN A 114 -8.88 4.60 6.46
N PRO A 115 -9.42 5.83 6.59
CA PRO A 115 -8.71 7.04 6.22
C PRO A 115 -7.54 7.33 7.15
N SER A 116 -6.46 7.92 6.60
CA SER A 116 -5.35 8.49 7.35
C SER A 116 -5.02 9.88 6.81
N ILE A 117 -4.90 10.86 7.69
CA ILE A 117 -4.72 12.27 7.35
C ILE A 117 -3.35 12.77 7.81
N VAL A 118 -2.69 13.56 6.96
CA VAL A 118 -1.44 14.25 7.29
C VAL A 118 -1.42 15.68 6.74
N PRO A 119 -0.78 16.63 7.44
CA PRO A 119 -0.63 18.00 6.93
C PRO A 119 0.25 18.02 5.67
N MET A 120 -0.01 18.95 4.74
CA MET A 120 0.85 19.20 3.59
C MET A 120 2.02 20.11 3.99
N VAL A 121 3.24 19.63 3.80
CA VAL A 121 4.46 20.42 4.01
C VAL A 121 4.47 21.63 3.07
N GLY A 122 4.93 22.78 3.58
CA GLY A 122 5.01 24.03 2.83
C GLY A 122 3.68 24.78 2.64
N LYS A 123 2.56 24.20 3.09
CA LYS A 123 1.24 24.86 3.09
C LYS A 123 0.66 25.05 4.49
N PHE A 124 1.53 25.08 5.49
CA PHE A 124 1.15 25.33 6.89
C PHE A 124 1.35 26.79 7.25
N SER A 125 0.33 27.41 7.84
CA SER A 125 0.41 28.70 8.51
C SER A 125 -0.21 28.57 9.90
N PRO A 126 0.41 29.06 10.97
CA PRO A 126 -0.12 28.90 12.34
C PRO A 126 -1.56 29.41 12.52
N ASP A 127 -1.94 30.48 11.80
CA ASP A 127 -3.25 31.10 11.88
C ASP A 127 -4.10 30.86 10.60
N GLY A 128 -3.61 30.06 9.66
CA GLY A 128 -4.26 29.79 8.38
C GLY A 128 -4.94 28.43 8.32
N PRO A 129 -5.57 28.12 7.17
CA PRO A 129 -6.14 26.80 6.95
C PRO A 129 -5.04 25.71 6.94
N LEU A 130 -5.32 24.57 7.55
CA LEU A 130 -4.47 23.40 7.48
C LEU A 130 -4.78 22.60 6.21
N HIS A 131 -3.89 22.67 5.23
CA HIS A 131 -3.96 21.81 4.06
C HIS A 131 -3.52 20.39 4.41
N PHE A 132 -4.20 19.39 3.89
CA PHE A 132 -3.89 18.00 4.18
C PHE A 132 -3.96 17.08 2.96
N VAL A 133 -3.29 15.94 3.07
CA VAL A 133 -3.52 14.77 2.24
C VAL A 133 -4.21 13.71 3.10
N LEU A 134 -5.23 13.09 2.53
CA LEU A 134 -5.97 11.97 3.11
C LEU A 134 -5.73 10.73 2.25
N SER A 135 -5.14 9.70 2.79
CA SER A 135 -5.12 8.37 2.16
C SER A 135 -6.35 7.58 2.59
N VAL A 136 -6.87 6.75 1.69
CA VAL A 136 -8.03 5.89 1.96
C VAL A 136 -7.79 4.53 1.35
N ARG A 137 -8.22 3.48 2.03
CA ARG A 137 -8.31 2.14 1.46
C ARG A 137 -9.53 2.08 0.56
N ALA A 138 -9.31 1.93 -0.73
CA ALA A 138 -10.36 1.69 -1.71
C ALA A 138 -10.37 0.20 -2.05
N VAL A 139 -11.56 -0.39 -2.16
CA VAL A 139 -11.74 -1.79 -2.55
C VAL A 139 -12.56 -1.82 -3.82
N GLY A 140 -12.00 -2.44 -4.83
CA GLY A 140 -12.64 -2.59 -6.14
C GLY A 140 -13.19 -3.99 -6.36
N GLU A 141 -13.41 -4.32 -7.63
CA GLU A 141 -13.87 -5.64 -8.07
C GLU A 141 -12.91 -6.75 -7.60
N GLY A 142 -13.45 -7.93 -7.29
CA GLY A 142 -12.63 -9.04 -6.79
C GLY A 142 -12.01 -8.81 -5.42
N HIS A 143 -12.47 -7.76 -4.68
CA HIS A 143 -11.99 -7.40 -3.34
C HIS A 143 -10.50 -7.08 -3.25
N ILE A 144 -9.91 -6.54 -4.32
CA ILE A 144 -8.54 -6.05 -4.29
C ILE A 144 -8.52 -4.67 -3.64
N SER A 145 -7.73 -4.52 -2.58
CA SER A 145 -7.55 -3.25 -1.88
C SER A 145 -6.40 -2.45 -2.50
N THR A 146 -6.63 -1.15 -2.67
CA THR A 146 -5.65 -0.16 -3.15
C THR A 146 -5.60 1.02 -2.20
N ILE A 147 -4.53 1.82 -2.26
CA ILE A 147 -4.43 3.07 -1.52
C ILE A 147 -4.65 4.20 -2.51
N VAL A 148 -5.66 5.02 -2.24
CA VAL A 148 -6.00 6.22 -3.01
C VAL A 148 -5.89 7.46 -2.13
N PHE A 149 -5.85 8.63 -2.76
CA PHE A 149 -5.62 9.88 -2.05
C PHE A 149 -6.70 10.93 -2.34
N ARG A 150 -6.91 11.83 -1.36
CA ARG A 150 -7.69 13.05 -1.48
C ARG A 150 -6.88 14.19 -0.88
N THR A 151 -7.18 15.41 -1.26
CA THR A 151 -6.68 16.62 -0.62
C THR A 151 -7.82 17.39 0.02
N GLY A 152 -7.51 18.36 0.86
CA GLY A 152 -8.50 19.20 1.48
C GLY A 152 -7.89 20.21 2.44
N ILE A 153 -8.77 20.93 3.12
CA ILE A 153 -8.41 21.94 4.11
C ILE A 153 -9.24 21.77 5.40
N ILE A 154 -8.61 22.03 6.53
CA ILE A 154 -9.26 22.20 7.83
C ILE A 154 -9.20 23.67 8.20
N THR A 155 -10.32 24.25 8.53
CA THR A 155 -10.48 25.61 9.03
C THR A 155 -11.23 25.61 10.36
N HIS A 156 -11.41 26.75 10.99
CA HIS A 156 -12.27 26.87 12.17
C HIS A 156 -13.76 26.61 11.86
N ASP A 157 -14.16 26.74 10.60
CA ASP A 157 -15.55 26.45 10.14
C ASP A 157 -15.80 24.97 9.86
N GLY A 158 -14.72 24.16 9.75
CA GLY A 158 -14.83 22.73 9.52
C GLY A 158 -13.81 22.16 8.53
N ILE A 159 -14.12 20.96 8.05
CA ILE A 159 -13.28 20.21 7.11
C ILE A 159 -13.91 20.28 5.72
N HIS A 160 -13.10 20.62 4.73
CA HIS A 160 -13.44 20.54 3.32
C HIS A 160 -12.52 19.55 2.62
N ILE A 161 -13.10 18.62 1.86
CA ILE A 161 -12.36 17.66 1.01
C ILE A 161 -12.56 18.06 -0.44
N ASP A 162 -11.46 18.19 -1.17
CA ASP A 162 -11.49 18.54 -2.59
C ASP A 162 -12.14 17.41 -3.41
N PRO A 163 -12.88 17.74 -4.48
CA PRO A 163 -13.36 16.75 -5.43
C PRO A 163 -12.20 15.93 -5.99
N ALA A 164 -12.39 14.62 -6.13
CA ALA A 164 -11.41 13.79 -6.81
C ALA A 164 -11.40 14.08 -8.31
N SER A 165 -10.24 13.99 -8.94
CA SER A 165 -10.15 13.90 -10.39
C SER A 165 -10.98 12.71 -10.92
N PRO A 166 -11.63 12.84 -12.07
CA PRO A 166 -12.33 11.70 -12.68
C PRO A 166 -11.38 10.61 -13.15
N TYR A 167 -10.09 10.92 -13.26
CA TYR A 167 -9.06 9.98 -13.70
C TYR A 167 -8.46 9.21 -12.54
N ALA A 168 -8.00 7.99 -12.84
CA ALA A 168 -7.17 7.18 -11.95
C ALA A 168 -5.95 6.66 -12.74
N THR A 169 -4.79 6.69 -12.10
CA THR A 169 -3.52 6.33 -12.74
C THR A 169 -2.70 5.43 -11.82
N THR A 170 -2.20 4.33 -12.36
CA THR A 170 -1.15 3.53 -11.73
C THR A 170 0.13 3.62 -12.55
N ARG A 171 1.24 3.18 -11.96
CA ARG A 171 2.53 3.11 -12.66
C ARG A 171 3.21 1.78 -12.39
N ALA A 172 4.07 1.39 -13.34
CA ALA A 172 4.93 0.25 -13.17
C ALA A 172 5.91 0.49 -12.02
N HIS A 173 6.17 -0.54 -11.25
CA HIS A 173 7.14 -0.52 -10.18
C HIS A 173 8.57 -0.61 -10.74
N ARG A 174 9.49 0.10 -10.11
CA ARG A 174 10.94 -0.08 -10.28
C ARG A 174 11.47 -0.72 -9.03
N PHE A 175 12.21 -1.82 -9.18
CA PHE A 175 12.84 -2.46 -8.03
C PHE A 175 13.98 -1.59 -7.52
N THR A 176 14.07 -1.47 -6.19
CA THR A 176 15.07 -0.63 -5.54
C THR A 176 16.38 -1.39 -5.33
N VAL A 177 17.43 -0.63 -5.08
CA VAL A 177 18.69 -1.20 -4.59
C VAL A 177 18.45 -1.78 -3.20
N LEU A 178 18.73 -3.07 -3.06
CA LEU A 178 18.60 -3.83 -1.83
C LEU A 178 19.82 -3.62 -0.92
N ARG A 179 19.61 -3.67 0.38
CA ARG A 179 20.67 -3.65 1.38
C ARG A 179 20.86 -5.05 1.97
N ASN A 180 22.09 -5.57 1.93
CA ASN A 180 22.45 -6.90 2.41
C ASN A 180 21.90 -7.18 3.82
N ARG A 181 22.05 -6.22 4.75
CA ARG A 181 21.55 -6.35 6.13
C ARG A 181 20.02 -6.55 6.20
N MET A 182 19.25 -5.80 5.40
CA MET A 182 17.78 -5.91 5.40
C MET A 182 17.31 -7.23 4.81
N VAL A 183 17.88 -7.62 3.67
CA VAL A 183 17.57 -8.89 3.01
C VAL A 183 17.93 -10.07 3.92
N ARG A 184 19.07 -10.01 4.59
CA ARG A 184 19.49 -11.01 5.58
C ARG A 184 18.45 -11.20 6.69
N GLN A 185 18.00 -10.10 7.27
CA GLN A 185 17.04 -10.17 8.38
C GLN A 185 15.70 -10.75 7.93
N GLU A 186 15.18 -10.28 6.79
CA GLU A 186 13.92 -10.77 6.24
C GLU A 186 13.99 -12.26 5.87
N ALA A 187 15.12 -12.71 5.30
CA ALA A 187 15.33 -14.10 4.95
C ALA A 187 15.46 -15.02 6.19
N ILE A 188 16.12 -14.56 7.26
CA ILE A 188 16.16 -15.28 8.55
C ILE A 188 14.74 -15.44 9.10
N GLU A 189 13.92 -14.39 9.09
CA GLU A 189 12.52 -14.44 9.53
C GLU A 189 11.64 -15.34 8.66
N ALA A 190 11.99 -15.47 7.38
CA ALA A 190 11.37 -16.42 6.45
C ALA A 190 11.86 -17.86 6.63
N GLY A 191 12.80 -18.12 7.57
CA GLY A 191 13.29 -19.46 7.91
C GLY A 191 14.52 -19.93 7.12
N VAL A 192 15.18 -19.04 6.37
CA VAL A 192 16.42 -19.40 5.67
C VAL A 192 17.56 -19.59 6.68
N SER A 193 18.33 -20.66 6.51
CA SER A 193 19.46 -20.94 7.40
C SER A 193 20.58 -19.90 7.23
N SER A 194 21.29 -19.59 8.32
CA SER A 194 22.42 -18.66 8.27
C SER A 194 23.53 -19.13 7.31
N ALA A 195 23.72 -20.45 7.16
CA ALA A 195 24.71 -21.00 6.26
C ALA A 195 24.37 -20.76 4.79
N ASP A 196 23.08 -20.95 4.42
CA ASP A 196 22.61 -20.69 3.04
C ASP A 196 22.66 -19.20 2.73
N LEU A 197 22.35 -18.35 3.70
CA LEU A 197 22.46 -16.90 3.54
C LEU A 197 23.87 -16.43 3.32
N GLU A 198 24.86 -16.96 4.04
CA GLU A 198 26.28 -16.63 3.84
C GLU A 198 26.77 -17.02 2.44
N LEU A 199 26.28 -18.14 1.91
CA LEU A 199 26.63 -18.55 0.54
C LEU A 199 26.17 -17.53 -0.51
N VAL A 200 24.95 -17.02 -0.37
CA VAL A 200 24.38 -16.05 -1.35
C VAL A 200 24.88 -14.63 -1.07
N LEU A 201 24.67 -14.15 0.18
CA LEU A 201 24.96 -12.76 0.52
C LEU A 201 26.45 -12.46 0.61
N GLY A 202 27.28 -13.47 0.82
CA GLY A 202 28.76 -13.36 0.75
C GLY A 202 29.30 -13.06 -0.66
N LEU A 203 28.53 -13.33 -1.71
CA LEU A 203 28.85 -12.97 -3.09
C LEU A 203 28.39 -11.56 -3.48
N LEU A 204 27.59 -10.90 -2.63
CA LEU A 204 26.94 -9.63 -2.92
C LEU A 204 27.57 -8.48 -2.12
N PRO A 205 27.66 -7.28 -2.70
CA PRO A 205 28.07 -6.09 -1.96
C PRO A 205 27.00 -5.70 -0.90
N ASP A 206 27.31 -4.70 -0.07
CA ASP A 206 26.37 -4.18 0.93
C ASP A 206 25.07 -3.65 0.29
N LYS A 207 25.18 -3.08 -0.90
CA LYS A 207 24.05 -2.64 -1.73
C LYS A 207 24.12 -3.34 -3.08
N PHE A 208 23.03 -3.99 -3.47
CA PHE A 208 22.94 -4.76 -4.70
C PHE A 208 21.56 -4.65 -5.35
N THR A 209 21.48 -4.99 -6.63
CA THR A 209 20.25 -5.01 -7.41
C THR A 209 19.66 -6.42 -7.49
N ILE A 210 18.46 -6.54 -8.05
CA ILE A 210 17.84 -7.84 -8.32
C ILE A 210 18.67 -8.64 -9.37
N GLU A 211 19.30 -7.93 -10.31
CA GLU A 211 20.18 -8.53 -11.31
C GLU A 211 21.44 -9.12 -10.65
N ASP A 212 22.05 -8.42 -9.70
CA ASP A 212 23.20 -8.91 -8.93
C ASP A 212 22.81 -10.17 -8.14
N LEU A 213 21.64 -10.16 -7.49
CA LEU A 213 21.12 -11.32 -6.77
C LEU A 213 20.91 -12.52 -7.71
N THR A 214 20.30 -12.30 -8.88
CA THR A 214 20.06 -13.33 -9.87
C THR A 214 21.38 -13.93 -10.37
N ALA A 215 22.38 -13.08 -10.61
CA ALA A 215 23.71 -13.53 -11.01
C ALA A 215 24.39 -14.38 -9.92
N ALA A 216 24.31 -13.96 -8.64
CA ALA A 216 24.85 -14.71 -7.52
C ALA A 216 24.17 -16.09 -7.36
N LEU A 217 22.85 -16.16 -7.44
CA LEU A 217 22.09 -17.42 -7.37
C LEU A 217 22.46 -18.35 -8.54
N THR A 218 22.60 -17.82 -9.76
CA THR A 218 23.00 -18.59 -10.94
C THR A 218 24.43 -19.11 -10.80
N GLN A 219 25.36 -18.32 -10.26
CA GLN A 219 26.75 -18.73 -10.03
C GLN A 219 26.81 -19.92 -9.05
N LEU A 220 25.97 -19.95 -8.03
CA LEU A 220 25.92 -21.04 -7.06
C LEU A 220 25.36 -22.33 -7.68
N ASP A 221 24.34 -22.22 -8.55
CA ASP A 221 23.76 -23.35 -9.24
C ASP A 221 24.72 -24.02 -10.22
N VAL A 222 25.44 -23.21 -11.03
CA VAL A 222 26.43 -23.69 -12.02
C VAL A 222 27.69 -24.27 -11.37
N SER A 223 28.07 -23.85 -10.18
CA SER A 223 29.32 -24.27 -9.53
C SER A 223 29.33 -25.75 -9.13
N GLY A 224 28.18 -26.44 -9.23
CA GLY A 224 28.10 -27.89 -8.98
C GLY A 224 28.51 -28.31 -7.55
N MET A 225 28.61 -27.33 -6.65
CA MET A 225 28.87 -27.61 -5.24
C MET A 225 27.76 -28.48 -4.67
N ARG A 226 28.09 -29.36 -3.74
CA ARG A 226 27.13 -30.24 -3.02
C ARG A 226 26.00 -29.49 -2.30
N ASN A 227 25.98 -28.16 -2.39
CA ASN A 227 25.05 -27.23 -1.78
C ASN A 227 24.52 -26.23 -2.82
N ALA A 228 23.96 -26.72 -3.94
CA ALA A 228 23.12 -25.84 -4.78
C ALA A 228 22.02 -25.21 -3.89
N PRO A 229 21.69 -23.91 -4.08
CA PRO A 229 20.61 -23.28 -3.35
C PRO A 229 19.33 -24.11 -3.52
N SER A 230 18.61 -24.36 -2.42
CA SER A 230 17.31 -25.02 -2.51
C SER A 230 16.34 -24.15 -3.33
N ASP A 231 15.39 -24.75 -4.02
CA ASP A 231 14.33 -24.03 -4.73
C ASP A 231 13.59 -23.08 -3.77
N ASP A 232 13.46 -23.46 -2.50
CA ASP A 232 12.88 -22.62 -1.46
C ASP A 232 13.73 -21.37 -1.19
N LEU A 233 15.06 -21.47 -1.12
CA LEU A 233 15.95 -20.31 -0.94
C LEU A 233 15.83 -19.33 -2.11
N VAL A 234 15.90 -19.84 -3.35
CA VAL A 234 15.75 -19.02 -4.56
C VAL A 234 14.40 -18.30 -4.57
N SER A 235 13.34 -19.02 -4.24
CA SER A 235 11.97 -18.47 -4.15
C SER A 235 11.83 -17.39 -3.09
N ILE A 236 12.38 -17.63 -1.88
CA ILE A 236 12.34 -16.66 -0.77
C ILE A 236 13.14 -15.40 -1.13
N MET A 237 14.37 -15.55 -1.62
CA MET A 237 15.22 -14.41 -1.99
C MET A 237 14.61 -13.59 -3.13
N GLY A 238 14.02 -14.25 -4.13
CA GLY A 238 13.30 -13.59 -5.22
C GLY A 238 12.09 -12.82 -4.71
N ARG A 239 11.29 -13.40 -3.82
CA ARG A 239 10.14 -12.73 -3.20
C ARG A 239 10.55 -11.50 -2.41
N ILE A 240 11.62 -11.58 -1.62
CA ILE A 240 12.17 -10.44 -0.86
C ILE A 240 12.60 -9.33 -1.81
N ALA A 241 13.35 -9.67 -2.84
CA ALA A 241 13.84 -8.70 -3.82
C ALA A 241 12.70 -7.99 -4.56
N LEU A 242 11.69 -8.74 -5.00
CA LEU A 242 10.51 -8.22 -5.71
C LEU A 242 9.54 -7.44 -4.82
N SER A 243 9.73 -7.50 -3.51
CA SER A 243 8.85 -6.79 -2.57
C SER A 243 9.33 -5.36 -2.27
N ASN A 244 10.59 -5.01 -2.57
CA ASN A 244 11.12 -3.66 -2.34
C ASN A 244 11.17 -2.90 -3.67
N TYR A 245 10.36 -1.83 -3.78
CA TYR A 245 10.16 -1.14 -5.05
C TYR A 245 9.85 0.34 -4.88
N GLU A 246 9.96 1.07 -5.97
CA GLU A 246 9.51 2.46 -6.11
C GLU A 246 8.43 2.59 -7.17
N VAL A 247 7.53 3.55 -6.96
CA VAL A 247 6.53 4.00 -7.93
C VAL A 247 6.69 5.50 -8.11
N ASP A 248 6.87 5.95 -9.35
CA ASP A 248 6.99 7.37 -9.70
C ASP A 248 5.85 7.78 -10.63
N PHE A 249 4.98 8.66 -10.15
CA PHE A 249 3.87 9.20 -10.91
C PHE A 249 4.31 10.42 -11.73
N PRO A 250 3.73 10.66 -12.91
CA PRO A 250 4.02 11.85 -13.70
C PRO A 250 3.67 13.13 -12.94
N GLU A 251 4.44 14.19 -13.19
CA GLU A 251 4.27 15.47 -12.51
C GLU A 251 2.91 16.10 -12.80
N GLU A 252 2.38 15.89 -14.01
CA GLU A 252 1.09 16.41 -14.46
C GLU A 252 -0.13 15.73 -13.80
N THR A 253 0.07 14.66 -13.02
CA THR A 253 -1.02 13.99 -12.31
C THR A 253 -1.35 14.67 -10.99
N GLU A 254 -2.63 14.85 -10.72
CA GLU A 254 -3.10 15.29 -9.40
C GLU A 254 -2.90 14.19 -8.35
N ILE A 255 -2.75 14.58 -7.09
CA ILE A 255 -2.63 13.60 -5.97
C ILE A 255 -3.83 12.64 -5.96
N SER A 256 -5.03 13.14 -6.24
CA SER A 256 -6.26 12.34 -6.27
C SER A 256 -6.33 11.33 -7.43
N GLU A 257 -5.51 11.48 -8.48
CA GLU A 257 -5.43 10.53 -9.59
C GLU A 257 -4.54 9.32 -9.25
N ARG A 258 -3.59 9.49 -8.33
CA ARG A 258 -2.55 8.50 -8.02
C ARG A 258 -3.12 7.34 -7.24
N VAL A 259 -2.93 6.14 -7.75
CA VAL A 259 -3.41 4.90 -7.14
C VAL A 259 -2.22 3.98 -6.91
N LEU A 260 -1.93 3.68 -5.65
CA LEU A 260 -0.99 2.63 -5.31
C LEU A 260 -1.68 1.29 -5.48
N TRP A 261 -1.27 0.59 -6.51
CA TRP A 261 -1.82 -0.70 -6.92
C TRP A 261 -0.92 -1.84 -6.42
N PRO A 262 -1.48 -2.90 -5.83
CA PRO A 262 -0.71 -4.05 -5.37
C PRO A 262 -0.07 -4.78 -6.54
N THR A 263 1.25 -4.84 -6.56
CA THR A 263 2.03 -5.49 -7.63
C THR A 263 3.04 -6.49 -7.08
N ALA A 264 3.61 -6.22 -5.90
CA ALA A 264 4.56 -7.12 -5.26
C ALA A 264 3.90 -8.46 -4.86
N PRO A 265 4.67 -9.57 -4.85
CA PRO A 265 4.13 -10.88 -4.48
C PRO A 265 3.42 -10.90 -3.12
N VAL A 266 3.90 -10.10 -2.18
CA VAL A 266 3.33 -9.99 -0.81
C VAL A 266 2.06 -9.13 -0.74
N GLU A 267 1.64 -8.51 -1.83
CA GLU A 267 0.50 -7.59 -1.92
C GLU A 267 -0.55 -8.04 -2.93
N ARG A 268 -0.35 -9.15 -3.62
CA ARG A 268 -1.15 -9.54 -4.81
C ARG A 268 -2.67 -9.57 -4.60
N ARG A 269 -3.14 -9.54 -3.36
CA ARG A 269 -4.56 -9.45 -2.97
C ARG A 269 -4.94 -8.12 -2.34
N GLY A 270 -3.97 -7.23 -2.10
CA GLY A 270 -4.28 -5.86 -1.69
C GLY A 270 -3.20 -5.19 -0.86
N MET A 271 -3.26 -3.86 -0.92
CA MET A 271 -2.58 -2.91 -0.03
C MET A 271 -3.64 -2.31 0.88
N GLU A 272 -3.51 -2.52 2.20
CA GLU A 272 -4.56 -2.19 3.17
C GLU A 272 -4.08 -1.17 4.21
N ASP A 273 -5.01 -0.33 4.67
CA ASP A 273 -4.94 0.41 5.92
C ASP A 273 -3.66 1.26 6.10
N ALA A 274 -3.29 2.04 5.08
CA ALA A 274 -2.12 2.91 5.17
C ALA A 274 -2.29 3.94 6.30
N ARG A 275 -1.27 4.08 7.14
CA ARG A 275 -1.21 4.98 8.29
C ARG A 275 -0.06 5.94 8.12
N PHE A 276 -0.34 7.05 7.47
CA PHE A 276 0.65 8.09 7.22
C PHE A 276 0.93 8.92 8.46
N THR A 277 2.17 9.32 8.61
CA THR A 277 2.60 10.36 9.53
C THR A 277 3.71 11.21 8.89
N LEU A 278 3.75 12.47 9.26
CA LEU A 278 4.85 13.36 8.93
C LEU A 278 5.93 13.17 9.98
N ILE A 279 7.10 12.69 9.57
CA ILE A 279 8.24 12.50 10.48
C ILE A 279 9.20 13.66 10.32
N CYS A 280 9.59 14.25 11.45
CA CYS A 280 10.68 15.19 11.54
C CYS A 280 11.89 14.46 12.12
N ASP A 281 12.90 14.19 11.30
CA ASP A 281 14.18 13.62 11.75
C ASP A 281 15.09 14.71 12.35
N ASP A 282 16.13 14.28 13.08
CA ASP A 282 17.10 15.16 13.77
C ASP A 282 17.85 16.12 12.82
N ASP A 283 17.86 15.84 11.52
CA ASP A 283 18.49 16.64 10.46
C ASP A 283 17.54 17.71 9.84
N ASP A 284 16.42 18.03 10.49
CA ASP A 284 15.33 18.86 9.93
C ASP A 284 14.73 18.31 8.61
N CYS A 285 15.05 17.07 8.27
CA CYS A 285 14.49 16.39 7.12
C CYS A 285 13.08 15.94 7.43
N VAL A 286 12.12 16.54 6.75
CA VAL A 286 10.69 16.22 6.91
C VAL A 286 10.25 15.33 5.76
N ARG A 287 9.73 14.14 6.10
CA ARG A 287 9.17 13.21 5.11
C ARG A 287 7.91 12.54 5.61
N TYR A 288 7.11 12.07 4.68
CA TYR A 288 5.96 11.25 5.00
C TYR A 288 6.37 9.78 5.04
N ARG A 289 6.05 9.13 6.15
CA ARG A 289 6.17 7.68 6.27
C ARG A 289 4.81 7.10 6.62
N ALA A 290 4.48 5.98 6.04
CA ALA A 290 3.32 5.21 6.43
C ALA A 290 3.70 3.76 6.71
N THR A 291 2.90 3.10 7.51
CA THR A 291 2.81 1.65 7.48
C THR A 291 1.56 1.24 6.75
N TYR A 292 1.60 0.14 6.04
CA TYR A 292 0.44 -0.47 5.43
C TYR A 292 0.52 -1.99 5.54
N THR A 293 -0.58 -2.65 5.29
CA THR A 293 -0.63 -4.11 5.27
C THR A 293 -0.66 -4.60 3.83
N GLY A 294 0.36 -5.35 3.42
CA GLY A 294 0.32 -6.18 2.22
C GLY A 294 -0.43 -7.48 2.53
N PHE A 295 -1.33 -7.88 1.65
CA PHE A 295 -2.05 -9.15 1.73
C PHE A 295 -1.84 -9.98 0.48
N ASP A 296 -1.30 -11.18 0.62
CA ASP A 296 -1.03 -12.08 -0.52
C ASP A 296 -2.16 -13.08 -0.79
N GLY A 297 -3.20 -13.09 0.05
CA GLY A 297 -4.31 -14.04 0.04
C GLY A 297 -4.26 -15.06 1.18
N THR A 298 -3.12 -15.19 1.85
CA THR A 298 -2.91 -16.12 2.97
C THR A 298 -2.29 -15.43 4.19
N GLN A 299 -1.36 -14.51 3.97
CA GLN A 299 -0.61 -13.83 5.02
C GLN A 299 -0.80 -12.31 4.93
N VAL A 300 -0.75 -11.68 6.09
CA VAL A 300 -0.68 -10.22 6.24
C VAL A 300 0.75 -9.85 6.63
N ILE A 301 1.33 -8.90 5.90
CA ILE A 301 2.70 -8.45 6.09
C ILE A 301 2.69 -6.93 6.26
N CYS A 302 3.22 -6.45 7.38
CA CYS A 302 3.37 -5.02 7.62
C CYS A 302 4.57 -4.49 6.82
N ARG A 303 4.36 -3.38 6.11
CA ARG A 303 5.38 -2.75 5.26
C ARG A 303 5.43 -1.25 5.52
N ALA A 304 6.54 -0.62 5.20
CA ALA A 304 6.65 0.84 5.17
C ALA A 304 6.39 1.37 3.75
N LEU A 305 5.83 2.57 3.70
CA LEU A 305 5.70 3.37 2.50
C LEU A 305 6.27 4.76 2.81
N GLU A 306 7.20 5.24 1.98
CA GLU A 306 7.85 6.54 2.16
C GLU A 306 7.64 7.41 0.94
N THR A 307 7.43 8.71 1.17
CA THR A 307 7.31 9.73 0.13
C THR A 307 7.63 11.11 0.69
N ASP A 308 8.19 11.98 -0.14
CA ASP A 308 8.42 13.39 0.22
C ASP A 308 7.34 14.30 -0.40
N ASP A 309 6.66 13.85 -1.46
CA ASP A 309 5.81 14.69 -2.33
C ASP A 309 4.49 14.03 -2.77
N PHE A 310 4.17 12.85 -2.27
CA PHE A 310 3.04 12.03 -2.75
C PHE A 310 3.09 11.70 -4.25
N ARG A 311 4.23 11.88 -4.92
CA ARG A 311 4.47 11.54 -6.32
C ARG A 311 5.36 10.31 -6.44
N THR A 312 6.48 10.31 -5.75
CA THR A 312 7.38 9.16 -5.69
C THR A 312 7.18 8.44 -4.37
N PHE A 313 6.93 7.16 -4.44
CA PHE A 313 6.72 6.30 -3.26
C PHE A 313 7.71 5.14 -3.27
N SER A 314 8.33 4.89 -2.12
CA SER A 314 9.16 3.71 -1.88
C SER A 314 8.45 2.75 -0.94
N SER A 315 8.23 1.52 -1.38
CA SER A 315 7.73 0.42 -0.52
C SER A 315 8.91 -0.39 0.00
N ILE A 316 8.96 -0.56 1.32
CA ILE A 316 10.11 -1.12 2.02
C ILE A 316 9.64 -2.19 3.00
N SER A 317 10.34 -3.31 3.03
CA SER A 317 10.11 -4.38 4.02
C SER A 317 10.46 -3.91 5.43
N LEU A 318 9.60 -4.27 6.39
CA LEU A 318 9.85 -4.13 7.81
C LEU A 318 10.07 -5.52 8.44
N THR A 319 10.94 -5.60 9.44
CA THR A 319 11.32 -6.84 10.10
C THR A 319 11.28 -6.71 11.63
N GLY A 320 11.30 -7.82 12.32
CA GLY A 320 11.32 -7.90 13.78
C GLY A 320 9.96 -8.25 14.41
N PRO A 321 9.97 -8.61 15.70
CA PRO A 321 8.75 -9.02 16.41
C PRO A 321 7.69 -7.91 16.49
N GLY A 322 8.10 -6.63 16.46
CA GLY A 322 7.20 -5.48 16.55
C GLY A 322 6.32 -5.27 15.33
N VAL A 323 6.70 -5.80 14.16
CA VAL A 323 5.94 -5.66 12.91
C VAL A 323 5.10 -6.88 12.56
N ARG A 324 5.07 -7.89 13.43
CA ARG A 324 4.19 -9.04 13.23
C ARG A 324 2.75 -8.60 13.16
N ASN A 325 2.01 -9.18 12.22
CA ASN A 325 0.63 -8.85 11.92
C ASN A 325 0.46 -7.43 11.32
N LYS A 326 -0.51 -6.68 11.79
CA LYS A 326 -0.86 -5.34 11.29
C LYS A 326 -1.06 -4.36 12.43
N GLY A 327 -1.17 -3.08 12.10
CA GLY A 327 -1.49 -2.06 13.09
C GLY A 327 -0.27 -1.30 13.60
N LEU A 328 0.89 -1.42 12.96
CA LEU A 328 2.02 -0.53 13.25
C LEU A 328 1.65 0.92 12.89
N ALA A 329 2.06 1.89 13.73
CA ALA A 329 1.89 3.31 13.47
C ALA A 329 3.06 4.08 14.08
N PHE A 330 3.82 4.78 13.24
CA PHE A 330 5.03 5.50 13.64
C PHE A 330 4.71 6.71 14.52
N PHE A 331 5.57 7.02 15.46
CA PHE A 331 5.59 8.32 16.12
C PHE A 331 6.14 9.39 15.15
N PRO A 332 5.68 10.65 15.26
CA PRO A 332 6.09 11.72 14.33
C PRO A 332 7.55 12.18 14.52
N ARG A 333 8.22 11.72 15.54
CA ARG A 333 9.65 11.95 15.82
C ARG A 333 10.24 10.82 16.65
N ARG A 334 11.56 10.80 16.75
CA ARG A 334 12.26 9.91 17.68
C ARG A 334 11.89 10.22 19.13
N VAL A 335 11.80 9.19 19.94
CA VAL A 335 11.66 9.31 21.39
C VAL A 335 12.90 8.69 22.02
N ASP A 336 13.62 9.46 22.83
CA ASP A 336 14.89 9.05 23.43
C ASP A 336 15.90 8.50 22.39
N GLY A 337 16.02 9.23 21.26
CA GLY A 337 16.95 8.91 20.17
C GLY A 337 16.56 7.69 19.31
N THR A 338 15.46 7.00 19.59
CA THR A 338 15.03 5.81 18.86
C THR A 338 13.75 6.05 18.07
N PHE A 339 13.61 5.40 16.92
CA PHE A 339 12.35 5.31 16.23
C PHE A 339 11.36 4.52 17.08
N THR A 340 10.19 5.09 17.30
CA THR A 340 9.14 4.51 18.13
C THR A 340 7.87 4.34 17.32
N ALA A 341 7.11 3.29 17.58
CA ALA A 341 5.83 3.02 16.94
C ALA A 341 4.86 2.33 17.90
N LEU A 342 3.58 2.60 17.71
CA LEU A 342 2.54 1.72 18.23
C LEU A 342 2.50 0.45 17.40
N SER A 343 2.28 -0.70 17.99
CA SER A 343 2.12 -1.96 17.28
C SER A 343 1.02 -2.84 17.89
N ARG A 344 0.66 -3.91 17.20
CA ARG A 344 -0.31 -4.92 17.65
C ARG A 344 0.17 -6.31 17.26
N CYS A 345 1.36 -6.65 17.71
CA CYS A 345 2.06 -7.86 17.29
C CYS A 345 1.40 -9.17 17.76
N ASP A 346 0.58 -9.14 18.82
CA ASP A 346 -0.21 -10.28 19.32
C ASP A 346 -1.61 -10.39 18.67
N ARG A 347 -2.02 -9.44 17.82
CA ARG A 347 -3.34 -9.25 17.22
C ARG A 347 -4.44 -8.71 18.13
N GLU A 348 -4.18 -8.59 19.41
CA GLU A 348 -5.20 -8.29 20.44
C GLU A 348 -4.96 -6.93 21.10
N SER A 349 -3.70 -6.61 21.44
CA SER A 349 -3.36 -5.51 22.33
C SER A 349 -2.46 -4.45 21.67
N ASN A 350 -2.44 -3.26 22.27
CA ASN A 350 -1.47 -2.23 21.87
C ASN A 350 -0.13 -2.45 22.55
N PHE A 351 0.93 -2.25 21.78
CA PHE A 351 2.34 -2.29 22.22
C PHE A 351 3.06 -1.03 21.80
N ILE A 352 4.16 -0.72 22.47
CA ILE A 352 5.23 0.14 21.96
C ILE A 352 6.30 -0.75 21.36
N SER A 353 6.71 -0.43 20.13
CA SER A 353 7.87 -1.03 19.48
C SER A 353 8.93 0.04 19.20
N ARG A 354 10.21 -0.33 19.35
CA ARG A 354 11.34 0.57 19.10
C ARG A 354 12.29 -0.04 18.07
N SER A 355 12.96 0.84 17.33
CA SER A 355 13.92 0.50 16.28
C SER A 355 15.04 1.53 16.26
N GLU A 356 16.28 1.10 16.04
CA GLU A 356 17.43 2.01 15.84
C GLU A 356 17.45 2.61 14.43
N ASP A 357 17.05 1.84 13.42
CA ASP A 357 17.12 2.21 12.00
C ASP A 357 15.75 2.55 11.37
N GLY A 358 14.66 2.33 12.10
CA GLY A 358 13.29 2.54 11.62
C GLY A 358 12.74 1.42 10.71
N TYR A 359 13.50 0.33 10.52
CA TYR A 359 13.11 -0.79 9.64
C TYR A 359 13.11 -2.14 10.37
N HIS A 360 14.01 -2.32 11.36
CA HIS A 360 14.05 -3.52 12.21
C HIS A 360 13.51 -3.20 13.62
N TRP A 361 12.35 -3.76 13.97
CA TRP A 361 11.58 -3.46 15.18
C TRP A 361 11.67 -4.62 16.19
N ASN A 362 12.70 -4.63 17.01
CA ASN A 362 13.10 -5.73 17.86
C ASN A 362 12.77 -5.55 19.35
N ASP A 363 12.52 -4.34 19.81
CA ASP A 363 12.18 -4.02 21.20
C ASP A 363 10.66 -3.77 21.30
N VAL A 364 9.95 -4.58 22.09
CA VAL A 364 8.49 -4.62 22.14
C VAL A 364 7.97 -4.64 23.56
N HIS A 365 7.15 -3.66 23.93
CA HIS A 365 6.57 -3.51 25.26
C HIS A 365 5.05 -3.44 25.21
N PRO A 366 4.33 -4.27 26.00
CA PRO A 366 2.87 -4.18 26.09
C PRO A 366 2.46 -2.88 26.80
N LEU A 367 1.36 -2.25 26.33
CA LEU A 367 0.87 -1.01 26.90
C LEU A 367 -0.18 -1.22 27.98
N HIS A 368 -1.13 -2.12 27.76
CA HIS A 368 -2.23 -2.32 28.70
C HIS A 368 -3.00 -3.62 28.43
N ASP A 369 -3.76 -4.06 29.43
CA ASP A 369 -4.73 -5.15 29.33
C ASP A 369 -6.11 -4.61 28.93
N HIS A 370 -6.90 -5.42 28.21
CA HIS A 370 -8.29 -5.15 27.91
C HIS A 370 -9.14 -5.24 29.19
N LYS A 371 -9.85 -4.15 29.53
CA LYS A 371 -10.64 -4.09 30.78
C LYS A 371 -12.07 -3.60 30.55
N GLN A 372 -12.31 -2.91 29.44
CA GLN A 372 -13.60 -2.29 29.19
C GLN A 372 -14.44 -3.17 28.25
N PRO A 373 -15.76 -3.26 28.47
CA PRO A 373 -16.64 -4.13 27.67
C PRO A 373 -16.58 -3.86 26.15
N TRP A 374 -16.32 -2.62 25.74
CA TRP A 374 -16.26 -2.23 24.33
C TRP A 374 -14.98 -2.66 23.59
N GLU A 375 -14.00 -3.25 24.28
CA GLU A 375 -12.70 -3.63 23.72
C GLU A 375 -12.25 -5.05 24.04
N LEU A 376 -13.09 -5.86 24.70
CA LEU A 376 -12.71 -7.19 25.22
C LEU A 376 -12.34 -8.20 24.13
N VAL A 377 -12.80 -8.02 22.89
CA VAL A 377 -12.41 -8.91 21.78
C VAL A 377 -11.00 -8.58 21.30
N HIS A 378 -10.72 -7.31 21.09
CA HIS A 378 -9.39 -6.77 20.81
C HIS A 378 -9.41 -5.24 20.87
N SER A 379 -8.23 -4.66 20.99
CA SER A 379 -7.99 -3.23 20.90
C SER A 379 -6.81 -2.95 19.99
N GLY A 380 -6.76 -1.79 19.38
CA GLY A 380 -5.66 -1.33 18.53
C GLY A 380 -5.61 0.18 18.44
N ASN A 381 -4.54 0.71 17.88
CA ASN A 381 -4.44 2.14 17.56
C ASN A 381 -5.20 2.47 16.26
N CYS A 382 -5.71 3.69 16.15
CA CYS A 382 -6.34 4.20 14.93
C CYS A 382 -5.32 4.82 13.96
N GLY A 383 -4.08 5.03 14.39
CA GLY A 383 -3.01 5.67 13.62
C GLY A 383 -1.88 6.16 14.52
N SER A 384 -1.05 7.03 13.98
CA SER A 384 0.06 7.63 14.70
C SER A 384 -0.39 8.47 15.89
N PRO A 385 0.36 8.48 17.00
CA PRO A 385 0.02 9.32 18.15
C PRO A 385 0.20 10.80 17.82
N LEU A 386 -0.57 11.63 18.50
CA LEU A 386 -0.49 13.10 18.41
C LEU A 386 0.29 13.61 19.63
N GLU A 387 1.32 14.38 19.39
CA GLU A 387 2.07 15.04 20.46
C GLU A 387 1.26 16.19 21.04
N THR A 388 1.15 16.23 22.36
CA THR A 388 0.49 17.31 23.11
C THR A 388 1.32 17.67 24.32
N ASP A 389 1.11 18.84 24.91
CA ASP A 389 1.79 19.25 26.17
C ASP A 389 1.55 18.27 27.33
N ALA A 390 0.46 17.50 27.27
CA ALA A 390 0.06 16.57 28.33
C ALA A 390 0.62 15.14 28.13
N GLY A 391 1.10 14.82 26.92
CA GLY A 391 1.54 13.48 26.56
C GLY A 391 1.24 13.14 25.10
N TRP A 392 1.54 11.90 24.72
CA TRP A 392 1.17 11.34 23.42
C TRP A 392 -0.30 10.90 23.43
N LEU A 393 -1.15 11.63 22.72
CA LEU A 393 -2.55 11.24 22.56
C LEU A 393 -2.67 10.17 21.49
N VAL A 394 -3.15 9.00 21.89
CA VAL A 394 -3.40 7.85 21.01
C VAL A 394 -4.90 7.64 20.90
N LEU A 395 -5.44 7.76 19.70
CA LEU A 395 -6.80 7.29 19.41
C LEU A 395 -6.76 5.76 19.28
N THR A 396 -7.66 5.09 19.99
CA THR A 396 -7.75 3.63 19.99
C THR A 396 -9.09 3.18 19.44
N HIS A 397 -9.12 2.02 18.82
CA HIS A 397 -10.36 1.31 18.54
C HIS A 397 -10.44 0.06 19.40
N GLY A 398 -11.63 -0.34 19.74
CA GLY A 398 -11.92 -1.60 20.39
C GLY A 398 -13.05 -2.33 19.69
N ALA A 399 -13.07 -3.64 19.78
CA ALA A 399 -14.18 -4.47 19.38
C ALA A 399 -14.83 -5.10 20.61
N GLY A 400 -16.10 -4.84 20.79
CA GLY A 400 -16.93 -5.38 21.85
C GLY A 400 -17.85 -6.50 21.37
N PRO A 401 -18.97 -6.72 22.07
CA PRO A 401 -19.95 -7.74 21.73
C PRO A 401 -20.46 -7.61 20.30
N VAL A 402 -20.69 -8.73 19.63
CA VAL A 402 -21.15 -8.78 18.23
C VAL A 402 -20.22 -8.03 17.26
N ARG A 403 -18.94 -7.93 17.63
CA ARG A 403 -17.90 -7.16 16.90
C ARG A 403 -18.27 -5.69 16.67
N GLN A 404 -19.03 -5.08 17.57
CA GLN A 404 -19.27 -3.65 17.49
C GLN A 404 -17.96 -2.91 17.77
N TYR A 405 -17.55 -2.07 16.84
CA TYR A 405 -16.38 -1.22 16.98
C TYR A 405 -16.73 0.10 17.66
N ALA A 406 -15.82 0.57 18.49
CA ALA A 406 -15.89 1.86 19.13
C ALA A 406 -14.52 2.51 19.18
N ILE A 407 -14.47 3.84 19.28
CA ILE A 407 -13.21 4.60 19.36
C ILE A 407 -13.09 5.20 20.76
N GLY A 408 -11.96 4.92 21.38
CA GLY A 408 -11.52 5.48 22.64
C GLY A 408 -10.20 6.25 22.50
N ALA A 409 -9.61 6.61 23.63
CA ALA A 409 -8.31 7.27 23.65
C ALA A 409 -7.50 6.86 24.88
N MET A 410 -6.18 6.89 24.73
CA MET A 410 -5.22 6.83 25.83
C MET A 410 -4.17 7.93 25.67
N LEU A 411 -3.56 8.31 26.78
CA LEU A 411 -2.49 9.27 26.86
C LEU A 411 -1.25 8.56 27.39
N LEU A 412 -0.13 8.67 26.66
CA LEU A 412 1.14 8.11 27.07
C LEU A 412 2.08 9.21 27.54
N ASP A 413 3.02 8.87 28.40
CA ASP A 413 4.04 9.79 28.87
C ASP A 413 4.94 10.25 27.71
N LEU A 414 5.30 11.54 27.67
CA LEU A 414 6.09 12.13 26.55
C LEU A 414 7.51 11.54 26.46
N ASN A 415 8.12 11.24 27.59
CA ASN A 415 9.50 10.78 27.65
C ASN A 415 9.59 9.25 27.66
N ASP A 416 8.58 8.59 28.22
CA ASP A 416 8.48 7.15 28.26
C ASP A 416 7.11 6.68 27.78
N PRO A 417 6.91 6.52 26.46
CA PRO A 417 5.61 6.14 25.89
C PRO A 417 5.16 4.72 26.25
N THR A 418 5.97 3.93 26.95
CA THR A 418 5.52 2.66 27.52
C THR A 418 4.59 2.85 28.73
N ARG A 419 4.55 4.07 29.30
CA ARG A 419 3.71 4.42 30.43
C ARG A 419 2.39 5.04 29.97
N VAL A 420 1.29 4.36 30.23
CA VAL A 420 -0.06 4.92 30.08
C VAL A 420 -0.38 5.80 31.29
N ILE A 421 -0.48 7.12 31.08
CA ILE A 421 -0.77 8.10 32.13
C ILE A 421 -2.25 8.49 32.18
N GLY A 422 -3.01 8.15 31.14
CA GLY A 422 -4.47 8.35 31.11
C GLY A 422 -5.13 7.45 30.08
N ARG A 423 -6.40 7.09 30.35
CA ARG A 423 -7.21 6.28 29.43
C ARG A 423 -8.68 6.55 29.64
N LEU A 424 -9.43 6.62 28.57
CA LEU A 424 -10.88 6.69 28.65
C LEU A 424 -11.47 5.36 29.09
N ARG A 425 -12.40 5.42 30.03
CA ARG A 425 -13.18 4.25 30.46
C ARG A 425 -14.24 3.87 29.42
N ASP A 426 -14.96 4.88 28.95
CA ASP A 426 -16.02 4.74 27.97
C ASP A 426 -15.53 5.26 26.61
N PRO A 427 -15.95 4.68 25.49
CA PRO A 427 -15.58 5.18 24.18
C PRO A 427 -16.19 6.58 23.97
N PHE A 428 -15.51 7.42 23.21
CA PHE A 428 -16.04 8.73 22.87
C PHE A 428 -16.78 8.75 21.53
N LEU A 429 -16.64 7.69 20.73
CA LEU A 429 -17.34 7.51 19.47
C LEU A 429 -17.80 6.06 19.32
N GLU A 430 -19.09 5.89 19.13
CA GLU A 430 -19.74 4.63 18.75
C GLU A 430 -20.57 4.86 17.49
N PRO A 431 -20.73 3.87 16.62
CA PRO A 431 -21.56 4.00 15.44
C PRO A 431 -23.04 4.18 15.85
N ILE A 432 -23.73 5.08 15.16
CA ILE A 432 -25.19 5.23 15.25
C ILE A 432 -25.88 4.47 14.13
N GLU A 433 -27.22 4.38 14.19
CA GLU A 433 -28.00 3.80 13.11
C GLU A 433 -27.72 4.52 11.78
N GLY A 434 -27.41 3.76 10.72
CA GLY A 434 -27.01 4.28 9.42
C GLY A 434 -25.50 4.47 9.21
N GLU A 435 -24.67 4.34 10.27
CA GLU A 435 -23.19 4.33 10.18
C GLU A 435 -22.60 2.91 10.19
N ARG A 436 -23.45 1.89 10.21
CA ARG A 436 -23.04 0.49 10.26
C ARG A 436 -23.44 -0.21 8.97
N ASP A 437 -22.45 -0.79 8.31
CA ASP A 437 -22.66 -1.75 7.22
C ASP A 437 -22.34 -3.16 7.74
N GLY A 438 -23.38 -3.92 8.03
CA GLY A 438 -23.31 -5.34 8.37
C GLY A 438 -22.83 -5.64 9.79
#